data_9a9b059343ccc3b0ff9004d688589fc1
#
_entry.id   9a9b059343ccc3b0ff9004d688589fc1
#
_cell.length_a   1.000
_cell.length_b   1.000
_cell.length_c   1.000
_cell.angle_alpha   90.00
_cell.angle_beta   90.00
_cell.angle_gamma   90.00
#
_symmetry.space_group_name_H-M   'P 1'
#
loop_
_entity.id
_entity.type
_entity.pdbx_description
1 polymer ?
#
loop_
_entity_poly.entity_id
_entity_poly.type
_entity_poly.pdbx_seq_one_letter_code
_entity_poly.pdbx_strand_id
1 'polypeptide(L)' 'MIYKRGKWSTKERQTLKDLYNKIPLTELSSRLMRRSTSITSQVNYLRKRGWAFHRR' A
#
# COMPACT_ATOMS: atom_id res chain seq x y z
N MET A 1 15.80 -3.28 -9.34
CA MET A 1 14.99 -3.48 -8.11
C MET A 1 13.97 -4.59 -8.33
N ILE A 2 13.85 -5.50 -7.39
CA ILE A 2 12.91 -6.61 -7.49
C ILE A 2 11.71 -6.32 -6.60
N TYR A 3 10.51 -6.36 -7.21
CA TYR A 3 9.28 -6.14 -6.47
C TYR A 3 8.73 -7.46 -5.96
N LYS A 4 8.13 -7.42 -4.78
CA LYS A 4 7.47 -8.58 -4.21
C LYS A 4 6.20 -8.94 -4.99
N ARG A 5 5.91 -10.21 -5.01
CA ARG A 5 4.67 -10.73 -5.61
C ARG A 5 3.94 -11.57 -4.58
N GLY A 6 2.65 -11.75 -4.80
CA GLY A 6 1.84 -12.58 -3.94
C GLY A 6 1.05 -11.78 -2.93
N LYS A 7 0.57 -12.47 -1.92
CA LYS A 7 -0.34 -11.88 -0.95
C LYS A 7 0.36 -10.88 -0.05
N TRP A 8 -0.37 -9.88 0.34
CA TRP A 8 0.09 -8.90 1.32
C TRP A 8 -0.02 -9.48 2.72
N SER A 9 0.99 -9.26 3.53
CA SER A 9 0.94 -9.63 4.93
C SER A 9 0.18 -8.57 5.73
N THR A 10 -0.25 -8.93 6.93
CA THR A 10 -0.91 -7.97 7.82
C THR A 10 -0.01 -6.78 8.11
N LYS A 11 1.28 -7.04 8.32
CA LYS A 11 2.25 -5.99 8.57
C LYS A 11 2.38 -5.03 7.39
N GLU A 12 2.40 -5.56 6.18
CA GLU A 12 2.48 -4.73 4.98
C GLU A 12 1.23 -3.86 4.83
N ARG A 13 0.07 -4.42 5.06
CA ARG A 13 -1.18 -3.67 5.01
C ARG A 13 -1.20 -2.56 6.05
N GLN A 14 -0.73 -2.85 7.24
CA GLN A 14 -0.68 -1.85 8.31
C GLN A 14 0.30 -0.73 7.96
N THR A 15 1.46 -1.08 7.42
CA THR A 15 2.44 -0.09 6.96
C THR A 15 1.85 0.78 5.87
N LEU A 16 1.14 0.19 4.93
CA LEU A 16 0.47 0.93 3.86
C LEU A 16 -0.53 1.94 4.43
N LYS A 17 -1.35 1.50 5.37
CA LYS A 17 -2.33 2.36 6.01
C LYS A 17 -1.66 3.54 6.72
N ASP A 18 -0.60 3.26 7.44
CA ASP A 18 0.10 4.29 8.22
C ASP A 18 0.77 5.33 7.35
N LEU A 19 1.29 4.93 6.21
CA LEU A 19 2.10 5.81 5.37
C LEU A 19 1.39 6.34 4.14
N TYR A 20 0.22 5.84 3.83
CA TYR A 20 -0.45 6.13 2.57
C TYR A 20 -0.61 7.63 2.29
N ASN A 21 -0.97 8.39 3.30
CA ASN A 21 -1.13 9.84 3.12
C ASN A 21 0.00 10.67 3.73
N LYS A 22 1.07 10.02 4.19
CA LYS A 22 2.23 10.71 4.75
C LYS A 22 3.35 10.86 3.75
N ILE A 23 3.49 9.90 2.85
CA ILE A 23 4.55 9.92 1.85
C ILE A 23 3.96 9.66 0.47
N PRO A 24 4.66 10.08 -0.60
CA PRO A 24 4.16 9.85 -1.96
C PRO A 24 4.13 8.37 -2.30
N LEU A 25 3.32 8.05 -3.30
CA LEU A 25 3.15 6.68 -3.76
C LEU A 25 4.48 6.07 -4.25
N THR A 26 5.31 6.88 -4.89
CA THR A 26 6.62 6.43 -5.35
C THR A 26 7.49 5.96 -4.18
N GLU A 27 7.45 6.68 -3.07
CA GLU A 27 8.22 6.30 -1.90
C GLU A 27 7.62 5.07 -1.21
N LEU A 28 6.31 4.97 -1.17
CA LEU A 28 5.63 3.77 -0.67
C LEU A 28 6.05 2.54 -1.47
N SER A 29 6.08 2.67 -2.78
CA SER A 29 6.52 1.58 -3.67
C SER A 29 7.91 1.10 -3.29
N SER A 30 8.81 2.03 -3.02
CA SER A 30 10.17 1.69 -2.63
C SER A 30 10.22 1.01 -1.26
N ARG A 31 9.48 1.53 -0.30
CA ARG A 31 9.48 1.00 1.06
C ARG A 31 8.86 -0.38 1.16
N LEU A 32 7.78 -0.60 0.41
CA LEU A 32 7.07 -1.87 0.44
C LEU A 32 7.62 -2.88 -0.56
N MET A 33 8.52 -2.43 -1.44
CA MET A 33 9.05 -3.27 -2.50
C MET A 33 7.91 -3.84 -3.37
N ARG A 34 6.94 -2.98 -3.69
CA ARG A 34 5.81 -3.34 -4.54
C ARG A 34 5.56 -2.24 -5.55
N ARG A 35 5.02 -2.61 -6.70
CA ARG A 35 4.71 -1.64 -7.74
C ARG A 35 3.60 -0.70 -7.27
N SER A 36 3.62 0.54 -7.77
CA SER A 36 2.60 1.52 -7.42
C SER A 36 1.21 1.04 -7.81
N THR A 37 1.07 0.35 -8.93
CA THR A 37 -0.20 -0.22 -9.35
C THR A 37 -0.72 -1.25 -8.36
N SER A 38 0.17 -2.10 -7.82
CA SER A 38 -0.20 -3.07 -6.79
C SER A 38 -0.66 -2.38 -5.52
N ILE A 39 0.01 -1.31 -5.14
CA ILE A 39 -0.35 -0.55 -3.94
C ILE A 39 -1.73 0.07 -4.11
N THR A 40 -1.99 0.69 -5.26
CA THR A 40 -3.29 1.30 -5.54
C THR A 40 -4.40 0.24 -5.52
N SER A 41 -4.16 -0.91 -6.13
CA SER A 41 -5.12 -2.00 -6.12
C SER A 41 -5.40 -2.48 -4.71
N GLN A 42 -4.36 -2.60 -3.89
CA GLN A 42 -4.53 -3.03 -2.51
C GLN A 42 -5.31 -2.01 -1.68
N VAL A 43 -5.06 -0.74 -1.89
CA VAL A 43 -5.81 0.32 -1.21
C VAL A 43 -7.30 0.20 -1.54
N ASN A 44 -7.63 0.04 -2.82
CA ASN A 44 -9.02 -0.11 -3.24
C ASN A 44 -9.66 -1.36 -2.63
N TYR A 45 -8.92 -2.45 -2.61
CA TYR A 45 -9.40 -3.69 -2.01
C TYR A 45 -9.68 -3.51 -0.51
N LEU A 46 -8.76 -2.90 0.21
CA LEU A 46 -8.90 -2.69 1.65
C LEU A 46 -10.04 -1.73 1.98
N ARG A 47 -10.24 -0.70 1.15
CA ARG A 47 -11.36 0.22 1.33
C ARG A 47 -12.70 -0.51 1.26
N LYS A 48 -12.82 -1.44 0.34
CA LYS A 48 -14.03 -2.26 0.22
C LYS A 48 -14.24 -3.13 1.45
N ARG A 49 -13.18 -3.41 2.17
CA ARG A 49 -13.26 -4.20 3.40
C ARG A 49 -13.41 -3.36 4.65
N GLY A 50 -13.57 -2.05 4.50
CA GLY A 50 -13.80 -1.17 5.62
C GLY A 50 -12.59 -0.44 6.15
N TRP A 51 -11.43 -0.60 5.54
CA TRP A 51 -10.24 0.14 5.94
C TRP A 51 -10.37 1.60 5.50
N ALA A 52 -9.99 2.50 6.37
CA ALA A 52 -10.03 3.93 6.08
C ALA A 52 -8.66 4.42 5.60
N PHE A 53 -8.63 4.95 4.38
CA PHE A 53 -7.44 5.58 3.83
C PHE A 53 -7.81 7.01 3.48
N HIS A 54 -7.14 7.95 4.11
CA HIS A 54 -7.42 9.36 3.89
C HIS A 54 -6.50 9.92 2.83
N ARG A 55 -7.04 10.79 2.00
CA ARG A 55 -6.24 11.54 1.04
C ARG A 55 -5.86 12.87 1.64
N ARG A 56 -4.74 13.40 1.14
CA ARG A 56 -4.32 14.76 1.47
C ARG A 56 -5.28 15.77 0.89
#